data_8544bf01d659379bec2bd7040f761345
#
_entry.id   8544bf01d659379bec2bd7040f761345
#
_cell.length_a   1.000
_cell.length_b   1.000
_cell.length_c   1.000
_cell.angle_alpha   90.00
_cell.angle_beta   90.00
_cell.angle_gamma   90.00
#
_symmetry.space_group_name_H-M   'P 1'
#
loop_
_entity.id
_entity.type
_entity.pdbx_description
1 polymer ?
#
loop_
_entity_poly.entity_id
_entity_poly.type
_entity_poly.pdbx_seq_one_letter_code
_entity_poly.pdbx_strand_id
1 'polypeptide(L)' 'RKLKRLEEKALRDLGLPATASSEHITKKYKTLVKQNHPDANGGDRSSEDRLRQIIQAYKHLKQAGLC' A
#
# COMPACT_ATOMS: atom_id res chain seq x y z
N ARG A 1 -4.21 -15.03 13.45
CA ARG A 1 -5.30 -14.87 12.47
C ARG A 1 -4.81 -15.17 11.06
N LYS A 2 -5.54 -16.01 10.34
CA LYS A 2 -5.19 -16.39 8.98
C LYS A 2 -5.64 -15.30 8.00
N LEU A 3 -4.71 -14.81 7.17
CA LEU A 3 -5.01 -13.79 6.19
C LEU A 3 -5.71 -14.37 4.97
N LYS A 4 -6.63 -13.60 4.40
CA LYS A 4 -7.27 -13.95 3.13
C LYS A 4 -6.31 -13.64 1.98
N ARG A 5 -6.54 -14.27 0.81
CA ARG A 5 -5.69 -14.05 -0.36
C ARG A 5 -5.59 -12.59 -0.76
N LEU A 6 -6.72 -11.87 -0.71
CA LEU A 6 -6.76 -10.45 -1.07
C LEU A 6 -5.93 -9.60 -0.10
N GLU A 7 -5.94 -9.97 1.17
CA GLU A 7 -5.14 -9.26 2.18
C GLU A 7 -3.65 -9.50 1.94
N GLU A 8 -3.27 -10.74 1.65
CA GLU A 8 -1.88 -11.06 1.33
C GLU A 8 -1.42 -10.33 0.07
N LYS A 9 -2.27 -10.30 -0.95
CA LYS A 9 -1.95 -9.58 -2.18
C LYS A 9 -1.75 -8.10 -1.92
N ALA A 10 -2.62 -7.49 -1.10
CA ALA A 10 -2.51 -6.08 -0.76
C ALA A 10 -1.19 -5.80 -0.04
N LEU A 11 -0.78 -6.67 0.87
CA LEU A 11 0.50 -6.53 1.56
C LEU A 11 1.67 -6.65 0.58
N ARG A 12 1.60 -7.57 -0.37
CA ARG A 12 2.63 -7.70 -1.41
C ARG A 12 2.71 -6.47 -2.28
N ASP A 13 1.56 -5.91 -2.64
CA ASP A 13 1.51 -4.70 -3.47
C ASP A 13 2.22 -3.53 -2.77
N LEU A 14 2.18 -3.53 -1.44
CA LEU A 14 2.90 -2.53 -0.65
C LEU A 14 4.35 -2.93 -0.35
N GLY A 15 4.75 -4.14 -0.75
CA GLY A 15 6.09 -4.63 -0.48
C GLY A 15 6.28 -5.09 0.96
N LEU A 16 5.21 -5.53 1.61
CA LEU A 16 5.22 -5.94 3.00
C LEU A 16 5.07 -7.45 3.16
N PRO A 17 5.66 -8.04 4.22
CA PRO A 17 5.43 -9.44 4.53
C PRO A 17 4.03 -9.65 5.11
N ALA A 18 3.56 -10.91 5.07
CA ALA A 18 2.24 -11.26 5.63
C ALA A 18 2.16 -11.00 7.14
N THR A 19 3.30 -10.89 7.79
CA THR A 19 3.40 -10.65 9.23
C THR A 19 3.49 -9.16 9.60
N ALA A 20 3.35 -8.27 8.61
CA ALA A 20 3.47 -6.83 8.86
C ALA A 20 2.41 -6.35 9.85
N SER A 21 2.82 -5.52 10.79
CA SER A 21 1.90 -4.91 11.76
C SER A 21 1.19 -3.70 11.15
N SER A 22 0.13 -3.21 11.82
CA SER A 22 -0.60 -2.03 11.36
C SER A 22 0.31 -0.81 11.26
N GLU A 23 1.26 -0.68 12.16
CA GLU A 23 2.24 0.41 12.10
C GLU A 23 3.11 0.30 10.87
N HIS A 24 3.60 -0.89 10.55
CA HIS A 24 4.40 -1.14 9.36
C HIS A 24 3.62 -0.80 8.10
N ILE A 25 2.38 -1.22 8.03
CA ILE A 25 1.50 -0.95 6.90
C ILE A 25 1.33 0.55 6.69
N THR A 26 1.01 1.27 7.76
CA THR A 26 0.82 2.72 7.71
C THR A 26 2.09 3.45 7.30
N LYS A 27 3.22 3.08 7.89
CA LYS A 27 4.52 3.66 7.56
C LYS A 27 4.87 3.43 6.09
N LYS A 28 4.73 2.20 5.64
CA LYS A 28 5.06 1.86 4.26
C LYS A 28 4.16 2.60 3.29
N TYR A 29 2.88 2.68 3.60
CA TYR A 29 1.92 3.43 2.79
C TYR A 29 2.35 4.89 2.63
N LYS A 30 2.68 5.56 3.72
CA LYS A 30 3.11 6.96 3.68
C LYS A 30 4.38 7.13 2.85
N THR A 31 5.35 6.22 3.03
CA THR A 31 6.59 6.25 2.27
C THR A 31 6.34 6.08 0.79
N LEU A 32 5.51 5.11 0.42
CA LEU A 32 5.20 4.84 -0.99
C LEU A 32 4.43 5.99 -1.62
N VAL A 33 3.52 6.62 -0.90
CA VAL A 33 2.79 7.78 -1.40
C VAL A 33 3.77 8.91 -1.71
N LYS A 34 4.71 9.17 -0.82
CA LYS A 34 5.72 10.19 -1.06
C LYS A 34 6.59 9.88 -2.28
N GLN A 35 7.01 8.63 -2.40
CA GLN A 35 7.88 8.21 -3.50
C GLN A 35 7.21 8.24 -4.86
N ASN A 36 5.89 8.02 -4.89
CA ASN A 36 5.14 7.92 -6.12
C ASN A 36 4.19 9.10 -6.36
N HIS A 37 4.32 10.16 -5.57
CA HIS A 37 3.50 11.35 -5.75
C HIS A 37 3.86 12.03 -7.07
N PRO A 38 2.86 12.43 -7.88
CA PRO A 38 3.13 13.04 -9.20
C PRO A 38 4.05 14.26 -9.12
N ASP A 39 3.89 15.10 -8.12
CA ASP A 39 4.73 16.29 -7.94
C ASP A 39 6.19 15.92 -7.74
N ALA A 40 6.46 14.86 -6.97
CA ALA A 40 7.82 14.41 -6.70
C ALA A 40 8.48 13.81 -7.93
N ASN A 41 7.69 13.30 -8.88
CA ASN A 41 8.18 12.61 -10.06
C ASN A 41 7.94 13.40 -11.35
N GLY A 42 7.71 14.69 -11.25
CA GLY A 42 7.56 15.56 -12.42
C GLY A 42 6.30 15.31 -13.23
N GLY A 43 5.26 14.75 -12.62
CA GLY A 43 3.99 14.50 -13.29
C GLY A 43 3.95 13.21 -14.11
N ASP A 44 4.83 12.25 -13.81
CA ASP A 44 4.86 10.97 -14.50
C ASP A 44 3.59 10.17 -14.24
N ARG A 45 2.90 9.78 -15.32
CA ARG A 45 1.66 9.00 -15.25
C ARG A 45 1.86 7.61 -14.64
N SER A 46 3.02 7.02 -14.86
CA SER A 46 3.34 5.72 -14.26
C SER A 46 3.26 5.79 -12.74
N SER A 47 3.69 6.90 -12.18
CA SER A 47 3.61 7.13 -10.74
C SER A 47 2.17 7.23 -10.26
N GLU A 48 1.28 7.83 -11.07
CA GLU A 48 -0.13 7.93 -10.71
C GLU A 48 -0.79 6.56 -10.64
N ASP A 49 -0.54 5.70 -11.63
CA ASP A 49 -1.09 4.34 -11.64
C ASP A 49 -0.61 3.54 -10.43
N ARG A 50 0.67 3.65 -10.13
CA ARG A 50 1.24 2.97 -8.97
C ARG A 50 0.65 3.51 -7.68
N LEU A 51 0.47 4.82 -7.59
CA LEU A 51 -0.12 5.45 -6.43
C LEU A 51 -1.54 4.96 -6.19
N ARG A 52 -2.33 4.80 -7.25
CA ARG A 52 -3.68 4.24 -7.15
C ARG A 52 -3.67 2.83 -6.58
N GLN A 53 -2.76 1.98 -7.06
CA GLN A 53 -2.63 0.63 -6.55
C GLN A 53 -2.29 0.62 -5.06
N ILE A 54 -1.38 1.50 -4.66
CA ILE A 54 -0.99 1.64 -3.27
C ILE A 54 -2.18 2.05 -2.40
N ILE A 55 -2.94 3.04 -2.85
CA ILE A 55 -4.12 3.52 -2.12
C ILE A 55 -5.17 2.42 -2.00
N GLN A 56 -5.43 1.70 -3.09
CA GLN A 56 -6.41 0.60 -3.07
C GLN A 56 -5.99 -0.51 -2.11
N ALA A 57 -4.72 -0.88 -2.15
CA ALA A 57 -4.20 -1.90 -1.25
C ALA A 57 -4.36 -1.47 0.21
N TYR A 58 -4.02 -0.24 0.52
CA TYR A 58 -4.16 0.29 1.87
C TYR A 58 -5.62 0.30 2.33
N LYS A 59 -6.53 0.78 1.47
CA LYS A 59 -7.96 0.79 1.78
C LYS A 59 -8.47 -0.61 2.07
N HIS A 60 -8.05 -1.58 1.26
CA HIS A 60 -8.46 -2.96 1.45
C HIS A 60 -8.01 -3.50 2.81
N LEU A 61 -6.76 -3.24 3.17
CA LEU A 61 -6.22 -3.66 4.45
C LEU A 61 -6.93 -2.98 5.62
N LYS A 62 -7.27 -1.72 5.46
CA LYS A 62 -8.00 -0.96 6.47
C LYS A 62 -9.39 -1.53 6.68
N GLN A 63 -10.10 -1.87 5.59
CA GLN A 63 -11.43 -2.48 5.67
C GLN A 63 -11.37 -3.86 6.32
N ALA A 64 -10.28 -4.58 6.10
CA ALA A 64 -10.08 -5.89 6.69
C ALA A 64 -9.68 -5.83 8.18
N GLY A 65 -9.45 -4.64 8.70
CA GLY A 65 -9.07 -4.45 10.09
C GLY A 65 -7.60 -4.71 10.38
N LEU A 66 -6.74 -4.69 9.36
CA LEU A 66 -5.31 -4.94 9.52
C LEU A 66 -4.52 -3.66 9.80
N CYS A 67 -5.12 -2.52 9.58
CA CYS A 67 -4.48 -1.25 9.90
C CYS A 67 -5.50 -0.17 10.26
#